data_82dc6bc4fbde12acc110867fb8974e45
#
_entry.id   82dc6bc4fbde12acc110867fb8974e45
#
_cell.length_a   1.000
_cell.length_b   1.000
_cell.length_c   1.000
_cell.angle_alpha   90.00
_cell.angle_beta   90.00
_cell.angle_gamma   90.00
#
_symmetry.space_group_name_H-M   'P 1'
#
loop_
_entity.id
_entity.type
_entity.pdbx_description
1 polymer ?
#
loop_
_entity_poly.entity_id
_entity_poly.type
_entity_poly.pdbx_seq_one_letter_code
_entity_poly.pdbx_strand_id
1 'polypeptide(L)'
;MADLVVVDRLVKRYGPRVAVRGVSFAIEEGEVIGLLGPNGSGKSTILRVLAGYLPPSAGAVRIDGIDVAADSLAARVRVGYVPEDAPLYDDMRVVEFLHFMAAIKGVIRHTVRGAIASAAEQLDLGPVLGMPIGKLSRGYRQRVAIAQALLSDPPLLILDEPTNALDAYQVIAVRALVRSLAGRRTVLVASHVLTEIERIASRVMILVDGRLLTTDAMREAGGALSFRVRISGPVATALAALKAIPGVIDAVPGDTAESYLVEVGASQLAAADLARAIVGQGFALSELAQAKPDLEHVFLDLTRRVSTMPANAA
;
A
#
# COMPACT_ATOMS: atom_id res chain seq x y z
N MET A 1 3.19 -19.45 4.65
CA MET A 1 2.01 -19.23 3.80
C MET A 1 2.48 -19.26 2.36
N ALA A 2 1.64 -19.55 1.37
CA ALA A 2 2.07 -19.58 -0.03
C ALA A 2 1.97 -18.19 -0.64
N ASP A 3 2.89 -17.86 -1.55
CA ASP A 3 2.83 -16.60 -2.29
C ASP A 3 1.69 -16.66 -3.32
N LEU A 4 0.72 -15.76 -3.18
CA LEU A 4 -0.35 -15.59 -4.15
C LEU A 4 0.12 -14.80 -5.39
N VAL A 5 0.97 -13.81 -5.19
CA VAL A 5 1.55 -12.99 -6.25
C VAL A 5 3.06 -13.08 -6.20
N VAL A 6 3.67 -13.37 -7.34
CA VAL A 6 5.14 -13.37 -7.51
C VAL A 6 5.48 -12.50 -8.70
N VAL A 7 6.28 -11.48 -8.47
CA VAL A 7 6.82 -10.58 -9.50
C VAL A 7 8.34 -10.73 -9.51
N ASP A 8 8.90 -11.14 -10.64
CA ASP A 8 10.34 -11.31 -10.83
C ASP A 8 10.86 -10.38 -11.92
N ARG A 9 11.70 -9.42 -11.54
CA ARG A 9 12.40 -8.45 -12.40
C ARG A 9 11.51 -7.82 -13.45
N LEU A 10 10.29 -7.42 -13.06
CA LEU A 10 9.31 -6.81 -13.94
C LEU A 10 9.85 -5.51 -14.54
N VAL A 11 9.89 -5.45 -15.87
CA VAL A 11 10.18 -4.24 -16.64
C VAL A 11 8.99 -3.89 -17.52
N LYS A 12 8.59 -2.62 -17.54
CA LYS A 12 7.61 -2.10 -18.50
C LYS A 12 8.11 -0.84 -19.17
N ARG A 13 8.11 -0.88 -20.51
CA ARG A 13 8.50 0.24 -21.38
C ARG A 13 7.32 0.74 -22.20
N TYR A 14 7.30 2.03 -22.44
CA TYR A 14 6.40 2.71 -23.37
C TYR A 14 7.26 3.52 -24.35
N GLY A 15 7.59 2.93 -25.50
CA GLY A 15 8.60 3.48 -26.38
C GLY A 15 9.95 3.67 -25.65
N PRO A 16 10.53 4.87 -25.66
CA PRO A 16 11.80 5.15 -24.98
C PRO A 16 11.68 5.23 -23.44
N ARG A 17 10.46 5.46 -22.92
CA ARG A 17 10.25 5.63 -21.47
C ARG A 17 10.16 4.29 -20.77
N VAL A 18 11.00 4.08 -19.76
CA VAL A 18 10.92 2.92 -18.84
C VAL A 18 10.08 3.33 -17.63
N ALA A 19 8.87 2.76 -17.53
CA ALA A 19 7.94 3.06 -16.44
C ALA A 19 8.15 2.18 -15.21
N VAL A 20 8.66 0.94 -15.39
CA VAL A 20 8.99 -0.01 -14.32
C VAL A 20 10.35 -0.61 -14.63
N ARG A 21 11.25 -0.63 -13.66
CA ARG A 21 12.69 -0.86 -13.84
C ARG A 21 13.18 -2.09 -13.06
N GLY A 22 12.74 -3.29 -13.45
CA GLY A 22 13.24 -4.53 -12.84
C GLY A 22 12.76 -4.76 -11.41
N VAL A 23 11.47 -4.55 -11.17
CA VAL A 23 10.84 -4.67 -9.85
C VAL A 23 10.60 -6.14 -9.51
N SER A 24 10.97 -6.55 -8.29
CA SER A 24 10.71 -7.90 -7.76
C SER A 24 10.07 -7.82 -6.38
N PHE A 25 8.99 -8.57 -6.15
CA PHE A 25 8.33 -8.73 -4.86
C PHE A 25 7.39 -9.94 -4.88
N ALA A 26 7.02 -10.40 -3.68
CA ALA A 26 5.98 -11.40 -3.50
C ALA A 26 4.91 -10.88 -2.53
N ILE A 27 3.69 -11.40 -2.67
CA ILE A 27 2.56 -11.10 -1.78
C ILE A 27 1.99 -12.43 -1.30
N GLU A 28 1.93 -12.59 0.01
CA GLU A 28 1.35 -13.78 0.64
C GLU A 28 -0.19 -13.74 0.60
N GLU A 29 -0.80 -14.93 0.64
CA GLU A 29 -2.26 -15.06 0.70
C GLU A 29 -2.82 -14.41 1.98
N GLY A 30 -3.88 -13.62 1.84
CA GLY A 30 -4.54 -12.91 2.96
C GLY A 30 -3.85 -11.61 3.41
N GLU A 31 -2.72 -11.25 2.80
CA GLU A 31 -1.97 -10.03 3.13
C GLU A 31 -2.65 -8.76 2.57
N VAL A 32 -2.57 -7.65 3.32
CA VAL A 32 -2.94 -6.32 2.82
C VAL A 32 -1.68 -5.52 2.62
N ILE A 33 -1.36 -5.23 1.36
CA ILE A 33 -0.15 -4.50 0.98
C ILE A 33 -0.49 -3.11 0.46
N GLY A 34 0.31 -2.13 0.89
CA GLY A 34 0.31 -0.78 0.35
C GLY A 34 1.42 -0.58 -0.68
N LEU A 35 1.08 -0.07 -1.86
CA LEU A 35 2.01 0.41 -2.86
C LEU A 35 2.01 1.95 -2.85
N LEU A 36 2.97 2.54 -2.17
CA LEU A 36 3.12 3.99 -2.03
C LEU A 36 4.04 4.54 -3.12
N GLY A 37 3.75 5.74 -3.61
CA GLY A 37 4.66 6.43 -4.52
C GLY A 37 4.04 7.70 -5.11
N PRO A 38 4.87 8.66 -5.56
CA PRO A 38 4.38 9.87 -6.20
C PRO A 38 3.65 9.57 -7.51
N ASN A 39 2.92 10.57 -8.03
CA ASN A 39 2.30 10.45 -9.34
C ASN A 39 3.37 10.24 -10.42
N GLY A 40 3.10 9.31 -11.35
CA GLY A 40 4.05 8.96 -12.42
C GLY A 40 5.18 8.01 -12.01
N SER A 41 5.25 7.52 -10.76
CA SER A 41 6.26 6.57 -10.30
C SER A 41 6.14 5.17 -10.92
N GLY A 42 5.00 4.83 -11.55
CA GLY A 42 4.76 3.53 -12.17
C GLY A 42 3.74 2.64 -11.45
N LYS A 43 3.09 3.10 -10.37
CA LYS A 43 2.08 2.33 -9.60
C LYS A 43 1.02 1.72 -10.50
N SER A 44 0.22 2.56 -11.17
CA SER A 44 -0.86 2.08 -12.06
C SER A 44 -0.35 1.20 -13.20
N THR A 45 0.92 1.35 -13.61
CA THR A 45 1.55 0.44 -14.58
C THR A 45 1.73 -0.95 -14.00
N ILE A 46 2.27 -1.06 -12.79
CA ILE A 46 2.40 -2.34 -12.08
C ILE A 46 1.03 -2.96 -11.89
N LEU A 47 0.05 -2.20 -11.37
CA LEU A 47 -1.31 -2.70 -11.13
C LEU A 47 -1.97 -3.23 -12.40
N ARG A 48 -1.82 -2.52 -13.54
CA ARG A 48 -2.37 -2.98 -14.84
C ARG A 48 -1.67 -4.23 -15.37
N VAL A 49 -0.38 -4.41 -15.09
CA VAL A 49 0.33 -5.65 -15.43
C VAL A 49 -0.19 -6.79 -14.57
N LEU A 50 -0.30 -6.62 -13.26
CA LEU A 50 -0.89 -7.61 -12.34
C LEU A 50 -2.33 -7.97 -12.74
N ALA A 51 -3.13 -6.97 -13.09
CA ALA A 51 -4.50 -7.19 -13.54
C ALA A 51 -4.61 -7.80 -14.96
N GLY A 52 -3.49 -8.12 -15.62
CA GLY A 52 -3.47 -8.72 -16.96
C GLY A 52 -3.91 -7.80 -18.09
N TYR A 53 -3.98 -6.49 -17.87
CA TYR A 53 -4.33 -5.51 -18.90
C TYR A 53 -3.13 -5.08 -19.75
N LEU A 54 -1.92 -5.22 -19.23
CA LEU A 54 -0.69 -4.86 -19.90
C LEU A 54 0.30 -6.03 -19.83
N PRO A 55 0.86 -6.51 -20.95
CA PRO A 55 1.95 -7.47 -20.91
C PRO A 55 3.22 -6.79 -20.36
N PRO A 56 4.06 -7.50 -19.58
CA PRO A 56 5.39 -7.03 -19.22
C PRO A 56 6.26 -6.85 -20.46
N SER A 57 7.25 -5.96 -20.42
CA SER A 57 8.27 -5.86 -21.48
C SER A 57 9.43 -6.83 -21.24
N ALA A 58 9.69 -7.18 -19.98
CA ALA A 58 10.62 -8.23 -19.53
C ALA A 58 10.28 -8.61 -18.09
N GLY A 59 10.84 -9.73 -17.60
CA GLY A 59 10.53 -10.30 -16.31
C GLY A 59 9.28 -11.16 -16.35
N ALA A 60 8.86 -11.68 -15.20
CA ALA A 60 7.71 -12.56 -15.07
C ALA A 60 6.77 -12.09 -13.95
N VAL A 61 5.47 -12.33 -14.13
CA VAL A 61 4.43 -12.09 -13.13
C VAL A 61 3.53 -13.30 -13.04
N ARG A 62 3.38 -13.85 -11.84
CA ARG A 62 2.48 -14.97 -11.57
C ARG A 62 1.46 -14.59 -10.51
N ILE A 63 0.23 -15.04 -10.71
CA ILE A 63 -0.88 -14.88 -9.77
C ILE A 63 -1.52 -16.26 -9.59
N ASP A 64 -1.53 -16.75 -8.36
CA ASP A 64 -2.02 -18.09 -8.03
C ASP A 64 -1.36 -19.17 -8.93
N GLY A 65 -0.04 -19.05 -9.14
CA GLY A 65 0.76 -19.92 -10.00
C GLY A 65 0.60 -19.66 -11.52
N ILE A 66 -0.38 -18.87 -11.96
CA ILE A 66 -0.67 -18.57 -13.37
C ILE A 66 0.24 -17.45 -13.87
N ASP A 67 1.00 -17.69 -14.94
CA ASP A 67 1.80 -16.66 -15.60
C ASP A 67 0.89 -15.69 -16.38
N VAL A 68 0.93 -14.41 -16.00
CA VAL A 68 0.05 -13.35 -16.55
C VAL A 68 0.31 -13.10 -18.04
N ALA A 69 1.55 -13.30 -18.50
CA ALA A 69 1.89 -13.09 -19.91
C ALA A 69 1.48 -14.29 -20.78
N ALA A 70 1.57 -15.51 -20.23
CA ALA A 70 1.22 -16.73 -20.94
C ALA A 70 -0.30 -16.96 -21.02
N ASP A 71 -1.02 -16.72 -19.91
CA ASP A 71 -2.49 -16.86 -19.86
C ASP A 71 -3.13 -15.69 -19.08
N SER A 72 -3.24 -14.57 -19.77
CA SER A 72 -3.83 -13.36 -19.17
C SER A 72 -5.31 -13.51 -18.85
N LEU A 73 -6.07 -14.37 -19.53
CA LEU A 73 -7.49 -14.57 -19.25
C LEU A 73 -7.68 -15.35 -17.95
N ALA A 74 -6.94 -16.45 -17.75
CA ALA A 74 -6.97 -17.20 -16.49
C ALA A 74 -6.50 -16.35 -15.32
N ALA A 75 -5.45 -15.53 -15.50
CA ALA A 75 -4.97 -14.61 -14.48
C ALA A 75 -6.03 -13.56 -14.11
N ARG A 76 -6.75 -12.98 -15.08
CA ARG A 76 -7.82 -11.98 -14.82
C ARG A 76 -8.96 -12.51 -13.97
N VAL A 77 -9.28 -13.78 -14.07
CA VAL A 77 -10.32 -14.41 -13.22
C VAL A 77 -9.92 -14.40 -11.75
N ARG A 78 -8.62 -14.42 -11.47
CA ARG A 78 -8.05 -14.40 -10.11
C ARG A 78 -7.93 -12.99 -9.53
N VAL A 79 -8.24 -11.95 -10.31
CA VAL A 79 -8.04 -10.56 -9.92
C VAL A 79 -9.31 -9.74 -9.99
N GLY A 80 -9.68 -9.12 -8.88
CA GLY A 80 -10.61 -8.00 -8.85
C GLY A 80 -9.82 -6.69 -8.97
N TYR A 81 -10.02 -5.92 -10.02
CA TYR A 81 -9.32 -4.65 -10.22
C TYR A 81 -10.27 -3.46 -10.22
N VAL A 82 -9.94 -2.46 -9.44
CA VAL A 82 -10.61 -1.16 -9.38
C VAL A 82 -9.59 -0.09 -9.76
N PRO A 83 -9.65 0.46 -10.98
CA PRO A 83 -8.79 1.57 -11.38
C PRO A 83 -9.20 2.86 -10.66
N GLU A 84 -8.30 3.85 -10.63
CA GLU A 84 -8.53 5.19 -10.06
C GLU A 84 -9.83 5.81 -10.62
N ASP A 85 -9.96 5.82 -11.95
CA ASP A 85 -11.19 6.20 -12.64
C ASP A 85 -11.96 4.94 -13.06
N ALA A 86 -12.79 4.43 -12.15
CA ALA A 86 -13.59 3.25 -12.45
C ALA A 86 -14.64 3.56 -13.53
N PRO A 87 -14.68 2.79 -14.64
CA PRO A 87 -15.65 3.00 -15.71
C PRO A 87 -17.04 2.52 -15.27
N LEU A 88 -17.83 3.42 -14.73
CA LEU A 88 -19.22 3.18 -14.35
C LEU A 88 -20.15 3.74 -15.44
N TYR A 89 -21.28 3.06 -15.64
CA TYR A 89 -22.29 3.49 -16.61
C TYR A 89 -23.38 4.29 -15.89
N ASP A 90 -23.37 5.60 -16.04
CA ASP A 90 -24.18 6.55 -15.27
C ASP A 90 -25.71 6.34 -15.45
N ASP A 91 -26.13 5.90 -16.63
CA ASP A 91 -27.55 5.65 -16.95
C ASP A 91 -28.07 4.30 -16.42
N MET A 92 -27.18 3.38 -16.07
CA MET A 92 -27.57 2.07 -15.53
C MET A 92 -27.89 2.19 -14.04
N ARG A 93 -28.89 1.39 -13.59
CA ARG A 93 -29.09 1.15 -12.17
C ARG A 93 -27.96 0.29 -11.61
N VAL A 94 -27.62 0.47 -10.32
CA VAL A 94 -26.57 -0.32 -9.66
C VAL A 94 -26.73 -1.82 -9.88
N VAL A 95 -27.93 -2.34 -9.65
CA VAL A 95 -28.20 -3.77 -9.82
C VAL A 95 -28.04 -4.24 -11.28
N GLU A 96 -28.44 -3.43 -12.25
CA GLU A 96 -28.28 -3.73 -13.68
C GLU A 96 -26.81 -3.76 -14.07
N PHE A 97 -26.03 -2.76 -13.60
CA PHE A 97 -24.59 -2.71 -13.81
C PHE A 97 -23.89 -3.93 -13.20
N LEU A 98 -24.22 -4.32 -11.97
CA LEU A 98 -23.64 -5.50 -11.34
C LEU A 98 -23.99 -6.80 -12.09
N HIS A 99 -25.21 -6.94 -12.60
CA HIS A 99 -25.59 -8.05 -13.46
C HIS A 99 -24.78 -8.08 -14.77
N PHE A 100 -24.62 -6.92 -15.41
CA PHE A 100 -23.83 -6.78 -16.62
C PHE A 100 -22.36 -7.16 -16.37
N MET A 101 -21.76 -6.63 -15.30
CA MET A 101 -20.37 -6.94 -14.93
C MET A 101 -20.18 -8.41 -14.55
N ALA A 102 -21.13 -9.03 -13.87
CA ALA A 102 -21.09 -10.46 -13.58
C ALA A 102 -21.06 -11.31 -14.86
N ALA A 103 -21.85 -10.94 -15.86
CA ALA A 103 -21.85 -11.63 -17.16
C ALA A 103 -20.50 -11.47 -17.90
N ILE A 104 -19.93 -10.26 -17.93
CA ILE A 104 -18.61 -10.00 -18.55
C ILE A 104 -17.49 -10.79 -17.85
N LYS A 105 -17.55 -10.89 -16.52
CA LYS A 105 -16.55 -11.63 -15.70
C LYS A 105 -16.75 -13.15 -15.76
N GLY A 106 -17.74 -13.65 -16.48
CA GLY A 106 -17.99 -15.09 -16.59
C GLY A 106 -18.51 -15.73 -15.31
N VAL A 107 -19.15 -14.96 -14.41
CA VAL A 107 -19.79 -15.51 -13.21
C VAL A 107 -20.88 -16.47 -13.63
N ILE A 108 -20.89 -17.67 -13.06
CA ILE A 108 -21.82 -18.73 -13.43
C ILE A 108 -23.26 -18.25 -13.23
N ARG A 109 -24.11 -18.38 -14.25
CA ARG A 109 -25.44 -17.76 -14.32
C ARG A 109 -26.32 -18.00 -13.09
N HIS A 110 -26.29 -19.19 -12.52
CA HIS A 110 -27.13 -19.51 -11.34
C HIS A 110 -26.57 -18.92 -10.03
N THR A 111 -25.29 -18.51 -9.97
CA THR A 111 -24.67 -17.90 -8.79
C THR A 111 -24.71 -16.36 -8.82
N VAL A 112 -25.03 -15.74 -9.97
CA VAL A 112 -24.99 -14.27 -10.14
C VAL A 112 -25.80 -13.53 -9.08
N ARG A 113 -27.02 -13.98 -8.78
CA ARG A 113 -27.88 -13.33 -7.76
C ARG A 113 -27.23 -13.37 -6.38
N GLY A 114 -26.66 -14.51 -6.00
CA GLY A 114 -25.94 -14.66 -4.74
C GLY A 114 -24.69 -13.79 -4.66
N ALA A 115 -23.90 -13.75 -5.75
CA ALA A 115 -22.72 -12.91 -5.84
C ALA A 115 -23.05 -11.41 -5.69
N ILE A 116 -24.11 -10.94 -6.37
CA ILE A 116 -24.57 -9.55 -6.25
C ILE A 116 -25.08 -9.26 -4.84
N ALA A 117 -25.89 -10.16 -4.25
CA ALA A 117 -26.39 -9.98 -2.90
C ALA A 117 -25.25 -9.89 -1.87
N SER A 118 -24.28 -10.80 -1.96
CA SER A 118 -23.10 -10.80 -1.09
C SER A 118 -22.25 -9.54 -1.25
N ALA A 119 -21.97 -9.12 -2.49
CA ALA A 119 -21.22 -7.88 -2.73
C ALA A 119 -22.00 -6.64 -2.26
N ALA A 120 -23.30 -6.60 -2.45
CA ALA A 120 -24.16 -5.50 -2.00
C ALA A 120 -24.23 -5.41 -0.47
N GLU A 121 -24.28 -6.53 0.23
CA GLU A 121 -24.24 -6.59 1.69
C GLU A 121 -22.89 -6.12 2.24
N GLN A 122 -21.76 -6.65 1.71
CA GLN A 122 -20.42 -6.28 2.14
C GLN A 122 -20.14 -4.78 1.96
N LEU A 123 -20.81 -4.12 1.03
CA LEU A 123 -20.56 -2.74 0.62
C LEU A 123 -21.71 -1.79 0.98
N ASP A 124 -22.69 -2.22 1.77
CA ASP A 124 -23.87 -1.43 2.17
C ASP A 124 -24.58 -0.77 0.96
N LEU A 125 -24.73 -1.50 -0.14
CA LEU A 125 -25.36 -1.00 -1.36
C LEU A 125 -26.89 -1.18 -1.38
N GLY A 126 -27.46 -1.87 -0.40
CA GLY A 126 -28.89 -2.15 -0.32
C GLY A 126 -29.79 -0.94 -0.65
N PRO A 127 -29.57 0.23 -0.01
CA PRO A 127 -30.41 1.43 -0.23
C PRO A 127 -30.36 1.99 -1.65
N VAL A 128 -29.29 1.69 -2.42
CA VAL A 128 -29.02 2.32 -3.72
C VAL A 128 -29.09 1.35 -4.91
N LEU A 129 -29.37 0.06 -4.68
CA LEU A 129 -29.40 -0.96 -5.76
C LEU A 129 -30.31 -0.59 -6.94
N GLY A 130 -31.44 0.06 -6.66
CA GLY A 130 -32.40 0.50 -7.67
C GLY A 130 -32.10 1.88 -8.27
N MET A 131 -31.08 2.59 -7.79
CA MET A 131 -30.78 3.96 -8.23
C MET A 131 -29.87 3.96 -9.45
N PRO A 132 -30.02 4.92 -10.39
CA PRO A 132 -29.05 5.18 -11.44
C PRO A 132 -27.69 5.58 -10.83
N ILE A 133 -26.60 5.02 -11.39
CA ILE A 133 -25.23 5.27 -10.90
C ILE A 133 -24.85 6.75 -10.95
N GLY A 134 -25.29 7.48 -11.99
CA GLY A 134 -25.03 8.90 -12.13
C GLY A 134 -25.65 9.79 -11.01
N LYS A 135 -26.62 9.27 -10.26
CA LYS A 135 -27.23 9.97 -9.13
C LYS A 135 -26.58 9.65 -7.77
N LEU A 136 -25.57 8.78 -7.75
CA LEU A 136 -24.89 8.39 -6.53
C LEU A 136 -23.83 9.40 -6.10
N SER A 137 -23.62 9.52 -4.77
CA SER A 137 -22.44 10.20 -4.23
C SER A 137 -21.15 9.48 -4.67
N ARG A 138 -20.02 10.18 -4.63
CA ARG A 138 -18.70 9.58 -4.96
C ARG A 138 -18.41 8.34 -4.11
N GLY A 139 -18.75 8.35 -2.83
CA GLY A 139 -18.54 7.20 -1.95
C GLY A 139 -19.36 5.98 -2.36
N TYR A 140 -20.62 6.17 -2.76
CA TYR A 140 -21.42 5.07 -3.29
C TYR A 140 -20.90 4.60 -4.66
N ARG A 141 -20.46 5.50 -5.54
CA ARG A 141 -19.82 5.12 -6.81
C ARG A 141 -18.58 4.27 -6.58
N GLN A 142 -17.75 4.64 -5.60
CA GLN A 142 -16.57 3.86 -5.21
C GLN A 142 -16.94 2.47 -4.68
N ARG A 143 -17.98 2.38 -3.83
CA ARG A 143 -18.49 1.09 -3.36
C ARG A 143 -19.01 0.22 -4.50
N VAL A 144 -19.71 0.80 -5.49
CA VAL A 144 -20.15 0.07 -6.70
C VAL A 144 -18.96 -0.42 -7.52
N ALA A 145 -17.92 0.40 -7.65
CA ALA A 145 -16.67 0.01 -8.34
C ALA A 145 -15.96 -1.15 -7.62
N ILE A 146 -15.97 -1.18 -6.29
CA ILE A 146 -15.42 -2.30 -5.53
C ILE A 146 -16.35 -3.53 -5.63
N ALA A 147 -17.68 -3.35 -5.58
CA ALA A 147 -18.65 -4.45 -5.70
C ALA A 147 -18.46 -5.23 -7.00
N GLN A 148 -18.31 -4.54 -8.13
CA GLN A 148 -18.08 -5.21 -9.41
C GLN A 148 -16.77 -6.02 -9.41
N ALA A 149 -15.73 -5.56 -8.67
CA ALA A 149 -14.48 -6.29 -8.58
C ALA A 149 -14.59 -7.59 -7.76
N LEU A 150 -15.55 -7.65 -6.83
CA LEU A 150 -15.78 -8.78 -5.94
C LEU A 150 -16.73 -9.85 -6.52
N LEU A 151 -17.42 -9.58 -7.63
CA LEU A 151 -18.47 -10.48 -8.18
C LEU A 151 -17.98 -11.89 -8.53
N SER A 152 -16.72 -12.03 -8.96
CA SER A 152 -16.09 -13.31 -9.30
C SER A 152 -15.40 -13.98 -8.13
N ASP A 153 -15.55 -13.45 -6.92
CA ASP A 153 -14.87 -13.92 -5.70
C ASP A 153 -13.34 -14.09 -5.87
N PRO A 154 -12.62 -13.07 -6.36
CA PRO A 154 -11.22 -13.21 -6.67
C PRO A 154 -10.35 -13.32 -5.41
N PRO A 155 -9.29 -14.14 -5.40
CA PRO A 155 -8.34 -14.21 -4.29
C PRO A 155 -7.50 -12.92 -4.12
N LEU A 156 -7.26 -12.17 -5.22
CA LEU A 156 -6.54 -10.90 -5.21
C LEU A 156 -7.47 -9.73 -5.56
N LEU A 157 -7.53 -8.72 -4.69
CA LEU A 157 -8.20 -7.45 -4.96
C LEU A 157 -7.15 -6.34 -5.11
N ILE A 158 -7.18 -5.65 -6.23
CA ILE A 158 -6.29 -4.51 -6.53
C ILE A 158 -7.11 -3.23 -6.56
N LEU A 159 -6.73 -2.24 -5.74
CA LEU A 159 -7.38 -0.94 -5.61
C LEU A 159 -6.37 0.16 -5.96
N ASP A 160 -6.63 0.91 -7.04
CA ASP A 160 -5.80 2.03 -7.47
C ASP A 160 -6.42 3.33 -6.95
N GLU A 161 -5.74 4.02 -6.03
CA GLU A 161 -6.15 5.28 -5.37
C GLU A 161 -7.61 5.26 -4.85
N PRO A 162 -8.03 4.24 -4.05
CA PRO A 162 -9.44 4.01 -3.73
C PRO A 162 -10.09 5.11 -2.88
N THR A 163 -9.30 5.99 -2.29
CA THR A 163 -9.74 7.08 -1.42
C THR A 163 -9.62 8.46 -2.08
N ASN A 164 -9.12 8.51 -3.32
CA ASN A 164 -8.94 9.76 -4.04
C ASN A 164 -10.27 10.52 -4.21
N ALA A 165 -10.25 11.83 -3.91
CA ALA A 165 -11.41 12.73 -4.01
C ALA A 165 -12.64 12.33 -3.17
N LEU A 166 -12.47 11.49 -2.13
CA LEU A 166 -13.47 11.17 -1.12
C LEU A 166 -13.36 12.14 0.07
N ASP A 167 -14.49 12.40 0.74
CA ASP A 167 -14.48 13.10 2.02
C ASP A 167 -13.99 12.22 3.17
N ALA A 168 -13.71 12.82 4.33
CA ALA A 168 -13.14 12.12 5.48
C ALA A 168 -13.98 10.93 5.96
N TYR A 169 -15.32 11.03 5.93
CA TYR A 169 -16.21 9.92 6.33
C TYR A 169 -16.13 8.76 5.34
N GLN A 170 -16.11 9.06 4.05
CA GLN A 170 -16.01 8.08 2.98
C GLN A 170 -14.65 7.38 3.01
N VAL A 171 -13.56 8.12 3.27
CA VAL A 171 -12.22 7.55 3.46
C VAL A 171 -12.20 6.56 4.62
N ILE A 172 -12.80 6.91 5.78
CA ILE A 172 -12.91 6.00 6.93
C ILE A 172 -13.68 4.73 6.55
N ALA A 173 -14.78 4.87 5.82
CA ALA A 173 -15.61 3.74 5.39
C ALA A 173 -14.85 2.80 4.43
N VAL A 174 -14.10 3.34 3.44
CA VAL A 174 -13.26 2.54 2.53
C VAL A 174 -12.14 1.83 3.30
N ARG A 175 -11.51 2.49 4.25
CA ARG A 175 -10.48 1.86 5.12
C ARG A 175 -11.06 0.71 5.94
N ALA A 176 -12.22 0.91 6.57
CA ALA A 176 -12.90 -0.14 7.33
C ALA A 176 -13.22 -1.35 6.44
N LEU A 177 -13.70 -1.10 5.20
CA LEU A 177 -13.95 -2.12 4.22
C LEU A 177 -12.66 -2.90 3.88
N VAL A 178 -11.56 -2.23 3.51
CA VAL A 178 -10.31 -2.91 3.17
C VAL A 178 -9.82 -3.77 4.33
N ARG A 179 -9.90 -3.26 5.57
CA ARG A 179 -9.55 -4.02 6.78
C ARG A 179 -10.44 -5.25 6.99
N SER A 180 -11.73 -5.15 6.67
CA SER A 180 -12.66 -6.30 6.82
C SER A 180 -12.39 -7.43 5.82
N LEU A 181 -11.69 -7.13 4.72
CA LEU A 181 -11.26 -8.10 3.70
C LEU A 181 -9.95 -8.80 4.09
N ALA A 182 -9.15 -8.20 5.00
CA ALA A 182 -7.89 -8.77 5.46
C ALA A 182 -8.07 -10.19 6.04
N GLY A 183 -7.13 -11.08 5.75
CA GLY A 183 -7.17 -12.49 6.16
C GLY A 183 -8.13 -13.38 5.37
N ARG A 184 -9.12 -12.78 4.69
CA ARG A 184 -10.02 -13.52 3.79
C ARG A 184 -9.61 -13.40 2.33
N ARG A 185 -8.98 -12.30 1.97
CA ARG A 185 -8.49 -11.97 0.62
C ARG A 185 -7.17 -11.25 0.71
N THR A 186 -6.37 -11.41 -0.31
CA THR A 186 -5.18 -10.60 -0.50
C THR A 186 -5.59 -9.27 -1.14
N VAL A 187 -5.13 -8.15 -0.58
CA VAL A 187 -5.49 -6.82 -1.07
C VAL A 187 -4.22 -6.02 -1.35
N LEU A 188 -4.11 -5.49 -2.56
CA LEU A 188 -3.07 -4.55 -2.95
C LEU A 188 -3.69 -3.17 -3.16
N VAL A 189 -3.32 -2.21 -2.32
CA VAL A 189 -3.81 -0.82 -2.39
C VAL A 189 -2.68 0.08 -2.85
N ALA A 190 -2.86 0.79 -3.96
CA ALA A 190 -1.94 1.85 -4.35
C ALA A 190 -2.46 3.21 -3.91
N SER A 191 -1.59 4.03 -3.34
CA SER A 191 -1.88 5.42 -3.01
C SER A 191 -0.62 6.28 -3.05
N HIS A 192 -0.80 7.59 -3.21
CA HIS A 192 0.25 8.58 -3.02
C HIS A 192 0.22 9.20 -1.61
N VAL A 193 -0.76 8.83 -0.78
CA VAL A 193 -0.96 9.34 0.58
C VAL A 193 -0.49 8.31 1.60
N LEU A 194 0.66 8.58 2.21
CA LEU A 194 1.29 7.67 3.18
C LEU A 194 0.39 7.34 4.36
N THR A 195 -0.20 8.36 5.00
CA THR A 195 -1.03 8.19 6.20
C THR A 195 -2.27 7.32 5.97
N GLU A 196 -2.69 7.15 4.72
CA GLU A 196 -3.77 6.24 4.36
C GLU A 196 -3.28 4.80 4.31
N ILE A 197 -2.15 4.58 3.65
CA ILE A 197 -1.54 3.26 3.50
C ILE A 197 -1.13 2.69 4.86
N GLU A 198 -0.49 3.46 5.72
CA GLU A 198 -0.08 3.03 7.07
C GLU A 198 -1.24 2.54 7.93
N ARG A 199 -2.43 3.08 7.70
CA ARG A 199 -3.62 2.72 8.46
C ARG A 199 -4.29 1.42 8.01
N ILE A 200 -4.01 0.95 6.79
CA ILE A 200 -4.71 -0.21 6.20
C ILE A 200 -3.78 -1.37 5.87
N ALA A 201 -2.54 -1.10 5.53
CA ALA A 201 -1.60 -2.11 5.05
C ALA A 201 -0.80 -2.73 6.20
N SER A 202 -0.55 -4.02 6.13
CA SER A 202 0.37 -4.75 7.01
C SER A 202 1.82 -4.54 6.60
N ARG A 203 2.06 -4.31 5.31
CA ARG A 203 3.37 -4.06 4.71
C ARG A 203 3.26 -2.97 3.65
N VAL A 204 4.27 -2.10 3.56
CA VAL A 204 4.31 -1.01 2.58
C VAL A 204 5.48 -1.22 1.63
N MET A 205 5.21 -1.09 0.36
CA MET A 205 6.19 -1.05 -0.72
C MET A 205 6.23 0.38 -1.28
N ILE A 206 7.41 0.96 -1.38
CA ILE A 206 7.58 2.34 -1.89
C ILE A 206 8.13 2.27 -3.32
N LEU A 207 7.40 2.88 -4.26
CA LEU A 207 7.78 2.95 -5.66
C LEU A 207 8.21 4.37 -6.05
N VAL A 208 9.45 4.54 -6.47
CA VAL A 208 9.99 5.83 -6.92
C VAL A 208 10.71 5.61 -8.26
N ASP A 209 10.38 6.40 -9.27
CA ASP A 209 10.94 6.33 -10.63
C ASP A 209 11.03 4.90 -11.21
N GLY A 210 9.95 4.13 -11.03
CA GLY A 210 9.86 2.75 -11.51
C GLY A 210 10.70 1.73 -10.75
N ARG A 211 11.32 2.08 -9.64
CA ARG A 211 12.10 1.21 -8.74
C ARG A 211 11.36 0.98 -7.45
N LEU A 212 11.31 -0.26 -7.02
CA LEU A 212 10.68 -0.64 -5.76
C LEU A 212 11.71 -0.62 -4.63
N LEU A 213 11.32 0.01 -3.53
CA LEU A 213 12.04 0.01 -2.28
C LEU A 213 11.13 -0.66 -1.25
N THR A 214 11.56 -1.78 -0.72
CA THR A 214 10.83 -2.48 0.35
C THR A 214 11.35 -2.02 1.70
N THR A 215 10.49 -1.96 2.71
CA THR A 215 10.90 -1.67 4.09
C THR A 215 11.93 -2.68 4.62
N ASP A 216 11.90 -3.91 4.12
CA ASP A 216 12.87 -4.95 4.47
C ASP A 216 14.24 -4.70 3.80
N ALA A 217 14.25 -4.31 2.52
CA ALA A 217 15.48 -3.90 1.83
C ALA A 217 16.13 -2.67 2.48
N MET A 218 15.33 -1.82 3.14
CA MET A 218 15.85 -0.67 3.90
C MET A 218 16.47 -1.10 5.23
N ARG A 219 15.92 -2.14 5.88
CA ARG A 219 16.53 -2.74 7.07
C ARG A 219 17.82 -3.48 6.74
N GLU A 220 17.85 -4.23 5.64
CA GLU A 220 19.04 -4.97 5.15
C GLU A 220 20.14 -4.03 4.65
N ALA A 221 19.79 -2.86 4.09
CA ALA A 221 20.76 -1.85 3.67
C ALA A 221 21.43 -1.08 4.83
N GLY A 222 21.29 -1.57 6.08
CA GLY A 222 21.88 -0.95 7.26
C GLY A 222 21.06 0.22 7.79
N GLY A 223 19.75 0.19 7.57
CA GLY A 223 18.81 1.20 8.07
C GLY A 223 18.91 1.35 9.58
N ALA A 224 19.06 2.58 10.05
CA ALA A 224 19.08 2.90 11.47
C ALA A 224 17.78 2.43 12.15
N LEU A 225 17.88 1.87 13.34
CA LEU A 225 16.73 1.63 14.20
C LEU A 225 16.34 2.95 14.86
N SER A 226 15.08 3.31 14.78
CA SER A 226 14.56 4.51 15.44
C SER A 226 13.86 4.14 16.74
N PHE A 227 14.16 4.88 17.79
CA PHE A 227 13.49 4.76 19.09
C PHE A 227 12.82 6.07 19.46
N ARG A 228 11.56 5.99 19.89
CA ARG A 228 10.91 7.08 20.59
C ARG A 228 11.35 7.03 22.05
N VAL A 229 11.96 8.12 22.51
CA VAL A 229 12.48 8.28 23.85
C VAL A 229 11.77 9.46 24.49
N ARG A 230 11.27 9.30 25.72
CA ARG A 230 10.74 10.40 26.51
C ARG A 230 11.58 10.55 27.78
N ILE A 231 12.24 11.71 27.88
CA ILE A 231 13.13 12.06 29.01
C ILE A 231 12.84 13.49 29.44
N SER A 232 12.82 13.73 30.75
CA SER A 232 12.59 15.06 31.30
C SER A 232 13.87 15.89 31.34
N GLY A 233 13.77 17.16 30.99
CA GLY A 233 14.89 18.11 31.06
C GLY A 233 14.87 19.16 29.94
N PRO A 234 15.80 20.14 30.00
CA PRO A 234 15.92 21.12 28.93
C PRO A 234 16.27 20.46 27.58
N VAL A 235 15.54 20.82 26.52
CA VAL A 235 15.64 20.18 25.19
C VAL A 235 17.07 20.14 24.66
N ALA A 236 17.81 21.25 24.77
CA ALA A 236 19.19 21.32 24.30
C ALA A 236 20.12 20.35 25.03
N THR A 237 19.94 20.20 26.35
CA THR A 237 20.76 19.29 27.19
C THR A 237 20.41 17.83 26.85
N ALA A 238 19.13 17.53 26.74
CA ALA A 238 18.64 16.20 26.39
C ALA A 238 19.16 15.75 25.00
N LEU A 239 19.05 16.60 23.98
CA LEU A 239 19.57 16.30 22.65
C LEU A 239 21.07 16.08 22.63
N ALA A 240 21.83 16.95 23.31
CA ALA A 240 23.29 16.81 23.38
C ALA A 240 23.69 15.49 24.06
N ALA A 241 22.99 15.13 25.14
CA ALA A 241 23.20 13.89 25.86
C ALA A 241 22.87 12.65 25.00
N LEU A 242 21.71 12.64 24.30
CA LEU A 242 21.32 11.55 23.42
C LEU A 242 22.31 11.36 22.27
N LYS A 243 22.76 12.44 21.65
CA LYS A 243 23.76 12.40 20.56
C LYS A 243 25.15 11.96 21.01
N ALA A 244 25.48 12.11 22.29
CA ALA A 244 26.74 11.65 22.87
C ALA A 244 26.79 10.15 23.18
N ILE A 245 25.66 9.43 23.12
CA ILE A 245 25.61 7.98 23.37
C ILE A 245 26.29 7.24 22.24
N PRO A 246 27.27 6.37 22.50
CA PRO A 246 27.92 5.56 21.48
C PRO A 246 26.91 4.67 20.75
N GLY A 247 26.90 4.72 19.41
CA GLY A 247 25.93 3.97 18.56
C GLY A 247 24.67 4.75 18.20
N VAL A 248 24.45 5.93 18.77
CA VAL A 248 23.44 6.89 18.27
C VAL A 248 23.99 7.60 17.03
N ILE A 249 23.22 7.57 15.95
CA ILE A 249 23.55 8.24 14.68
C ILE A 249 23.04 9.69 14.71
N ASP A 250 21.78 9.86 15.13
CA ASP A 250 21.15 11.18 15.30
C ASP A 250 20.06 11.15 16.36
N ALA A 251 19.70 12.33 16.87
CA ALA A 251 18.58 12.54 17.78
C ALA A 251 17.91 13.87 17.45
N VAL A 252 16.60 13.87 17.28
CA VAL A 252 15.77 15.05 16.98
C VAL A 252 14.60 15.16 17.95
N PRO A 253 14.04 16.37 18.18
CA PRO A 253 12.83 16.53 18.97
C PRO A 253 11.66 15.76 18.31
N GLY A 254 10.84 15.11 19.12
CA GLY A 254 9.61 14.46 18.69
C GLY A 254 8.39 15.38 18.73
N ASP A 255 7.20 14.82 18.48
CA ASP A 255 5.93 15.55 18.32
C ASP A 255 5.37 16.12 19.64
N THR A 256 5.88 15.71 20.78
CA THR A 256 5.42 16.15 22.12
C THR A 256 6.58 16.66 22.95
N ALA A 257 6.28 17.49 23.95
CA ALA A 257 7.28 17.97 24.91
C ALA A 257 8.00 16.77 25.55
N GLU A 258 9.32 16.90 25.72
CA GLU A 258 10.20 15.87 26.30
C GLU A 258 10.29 14.55 25.50
N SER A 259 9.72 14.50 24.28
CA SER A 259 9.83 13.38 23.35
C SER A 259 10.94 13.61 22.35
N TYR A 260 11.70 12.56 22.05
CA TYR A 260 12.81 12.57 21.11
C TYR A 260 12.74 11.34 20.21
N LEU A 261 13.10 11.50 18.94
CA LEU A 261 13.35 10.39 18.03
C LEU A 261 14.87 10.18 17.96
N VAL A 262 15.32 8.98 18.33
CA VAL A 262 16.74 8.62 18.40
C VAL A 262 17.01 7.54 17.36
N GLU A 263 17.91 7.81 16.44
CA GLU A 263 18.38 6.86 15.45
C GLU A 263 19.66 6.17 15.91
N VAL A 264 19.65 4.83 15.87
CA VAL A 264 20.82 4.02 16.26
C VAL A 264 21.19 3.05 15.13
N GLY A 265 22.47 2.73 14.99
CA GLY A 265 22.94 1.74 14.01
C GLY A 265 22.36 0.36 14.33
N ALA A 266 21.79 -0.32 13.33
CA ALA A 266 21.05 -1.59 13.47
C ALA A 266 21.84 -2.73 14.18
N SER A 267 23.16 -2.69 14.13
CA SER A 267 24.04 -3.70 14.76
C SER A 267 24.77 -3.20 16.02
N GLN A 268 24.54 -1.96 16.45
CA GLN A 268 25.43 -1.33 17.45
C GLN A 268 24.79 -1.07 18.81
N LEU A 269 23.46 -0.93 18.92
CA LEU A 269 22.83 -0.56 20.19
C LEU A 269 21.46 -1.19 20.36
N ALA A 270 21.32 -2.10 21.34
CA ALA A 270 20.02 -2.64 21.70
C ALA A 270 19.20 -1.64 22.53
N ALA A 271 17.87 -1.75 22.52
CA ALA A 271 16.99 -0.88 23.31
C ALA A 271 17.37 -0.85 24.81
N ALA A 272 17.78 -1.99 25.38
CA ALA A 272 18.21 -2.09 26.75
C ALA A 272 19.53 -1.31 27.05
N ASP A 273 20.43 -1.26 26.09
CA ASP A 273 21.69 -0.53 26.23
C ASP A 273 21.47 0.96 26.09
N LEU A 274 20.59 1.37 25.16
CA LEU A 274 20.15 2.76 25.02
C LEU A 274 19.48 3.24 26.33
N ALA A 275 18.57 2.44 26.90
CA ALA A 275 17.93 2.77 28.19
C ALA A 275 18.96 2.94 29.32
N ARG A 276 19.91 2.01 29.43
CA ARG A 276 20.98 2.09 30.44
C ARG A 276 21.85 3.35 30.27
N ALA A 277 22.20 3.69 29.05
CA ALA A 277 22.99 4.85 28.73
C ALA A 277 22.28 6.16 29.14
N ILE A 278 20.98 6.27 28.80
CA ILE A 278 20.14 7.43 29.16
C ILE A 278 20.05 7.61 30.70
N VAL A 279 19.70 6.52 31.38
CA VAL A 279 19.58 6.56 32.87
C VAL A 279 20.95 6.81 33.52
N GLY A 280 22.04 6.24 32.95
CA GLY A 280 23.42 6.47 33.44
C GLY A 280 23.88 7.91 33.30
N GLN A 281 23.32 8.70 32.40
CA GLN A 281 23.54 10.15 32.27
C GLN A 281 22.66 11.00 33.21
N GLY A 282 21.84 10.36 34.04
CA GLY A 282 21.03 11.04 35.05
C GLY A 282 19.65 11.49 34.58
N PHE A 283 19.22 11.09 33.39
CA PHE A 283 17.87 11.40 32.88
C PHE A 283 16.83 10.42 33.41
N ALA A 284 15.64 10.93 33.77
CA ALA A 284 14.48 10.11 34.07
C ALA A 284 13.85 9.66 32.74
N LEU A 285 13.97 8.36 32.41
CA LEU A 285 13.39 7.74 31.24
C LEU A 285 11.96 7.31 31.55
N SER A 286 10.98 7.92 30.88
CA SER A 286 9.55 7.62 31.05
C SER A 286 8.97 6.76 29.92
N GLU A 287 9.58 6.79 28.74
CA GLU A 287 9.18 5.97 27.59
C GLU A 287 10.41 5.61 26.75
N LEU A 288 10.52 4.35 26.38
CA LEU A 288 11.40 3.86 25.34
C LEU A 288 10.64 2.83 24.50
N ALA A 289 10.28 3.21 23.31
CA ALA A 289 9.59 2.35 22.36
C ALA A 289 10.32 2.37 21.02
N GLN A 290 10.44 1.21 20.38
CA GLN A 290 10.92 1.17 19.01
C GLN A 290 9.93 1.94 18.14
N ALA A 291 10.36 3.05 17.57
CA ALA A 291 9.58 3.79 16.61
C ALA A 291 9.47 2.96 15.33
N LYS A 292 8.28 2.86 14.76
CA LYS A 292 8.17 2.41 13.38
C LYS A 292 9.00 3.38 12.53
N PRO A 293 9.70 2.91 11.49
CA PRO A 293 10.37 3.81 10.57
C PRO A 293 9.41 4.93 10.20
N ASP A 294 9.84 6.18 10.34
CA ASP A 294 9.06 7.30 9.84
C ASP A 294 9.07 7.20 8.30
N LEU A 295 8.05 6.52 7.80
CA LEU A 295 7.90 6.30 6.36
C LEU A 295 7.77 7.64 5.62
N GLU A 296 7.37 8.71 6.30
CA GLU A 296 7.30 10.05 5.71
C GLU A 296 8.70 10.62 5.47
N HIS A 297 9.59 10.52 6.45
CA HIS A 297 11.00 10.90 6.29
C HIS A 297 11.69 10.07 5.22
N VAL A 298 11.49 8.78 5.28
CA VAL A 298 11.99 7.82 4.31
C VAL A 298 11.47 8.14 2.90
N PHE A 299 10.18 8.37 2.76
CA PHE A 299 9.55 8.73 1.48
C PHE A 299 10.08 10.07 0.94
N LEU A 300 10.23 11.08 1.80
CA LEU A 300 10.78 12.38 1.43
C LEU A 300 12.25 12.30 1.03
N ASP A 301 13.07 11.57 1.77
CA ASP A 301 14.49 11.37 1.46
C ASP A 301 14.70 10.61 0.16
N LEU A 302 13.89 9.58 -0.07
CA LEU A 302 13.96 8.79 -1.31
C LEU A 302 13.49 9.59 -2.51
N THR A 303 12.43 10.39 -2.38
CA THR A 303 11.99 11.29 -3.46
C THR A 303 13.03 12.35 -3.76
N ARG A 304 13.73 12.89 -2.77
CA ARG A 304 14.83 13.84 -2.97
C ARG A 304 16.04 13.20 -3.65
N ARG A 305 16.48 12.01 -3.19
CA ARG A 305 17.64 11.30 -3.77
C ARG A 305 17.41 10.91 -5.24
N VAL A 306 16.22 10.46 -5.58
CA VAL A 306 15.87 10.12 -6.98
C VAL A 306 15.78 11.37 -7.84
N SER A 307 15.29 12.50 -7.33
CA SER A 307 15.26 13.79 -8.06
C SER A 307 16.65 14.36 -8.32
N THR A 308 17.68 13.94 -7.57
CA THR A 308 19.08 14.39 -7.72
C THR A 308 19.95 13.43 -8.52
N MET A 309 19.47 12.23 -8.86
CA MET A 309 20.21 11.31 -9.74
C MET A 309 20.10 11.76 -11.20
N PRO A 310 21.22 11.96 -11.92
CA PRO A 310 21.18 12.31 -13.33
C PRO A 310 20.50 11.21 -14.13
N ALA A 311 19.70 11.62 -15.12
CA ALA A 311 18.87 10.73 -15.97
C ALA A 311 19.67 9.72 -16.84
N ASN A 312 20.99 9.66 -16.71
CA ASN A 312 21.92 8.87 -17.51
C ASN A 312 22.77 7.93 -16.63
N ALA A 313 22.17 6.92 -16.04
CA ALA A 313 22.90 5.75 -15.54
C ALA A 313 22.03 4.51 -15.73
N ALA A 314 21.92 4.04 -16.96
CA ALA A 314 21.43 2.71 -17.32
C ALA A 314 22.05 2.32 -18.67
#